data_ccfd5bded10e1eb3cc343c31464fcf03
#
_entry.id   ccfd5bded10e1eb3cc343c31464fcf03
#
_cell.length_a   1.000
_cell.length_b   1.000
_cell.length_c   1.000
_cell.angle_alpha   90.00
_cell.angle_beta   90.00
_cell.angle_gamma   90.00
#
_symmetry.space_group_name_H-M   'P 1'
#
loop_
_entity.id
_entity.type
_entity.pdbx_description
1 polymer ?
#
loop_
_entity_poly.entity_id
_entity_poly.type
_entity_poly.pdbx_seq_one_letter_code
_entity_poly.pdbx_strand_id
1 'polypeptide(L)'
;GRYGQQAHDQLAAAGVSAAIEVSGDAQRQAVAGAVTAARAGRLGLEADAVTWAAQRTYDTTWFPDVELVPTTGLVAGLRQVKDDGEVARIAAACAVADVALAEVRSRLADGPTEAEFGQELDLAMRRHGADDVSFETIVASGPNGAKPHHRPSGRRITEGDLVVLDFGALVDGYHS
;
A
#
# COMPACT_ATOMS: atom_id res chain seq x y z
N GLY A 1 24.00 0.28 -11.32
CA GLY A 1 22.71 0.41 -11.99
C GLY A 1 22.00 1.70 -11.57
N ARG A 2 21.04 2.16 -12.30
CA ARG A 2 20.36 3.46 -12.08
C ARG A 2 19.62 3.58 -10.72
N TYR A 3 19.31 2.46 -10.06
CA TYR A 3 18.68 2.47 -8.74
C TYR A 3 19.65 2.49 -7.57
N GLY A 4 20.96 2.28 -7.81
CA GLY A 4 21.95 2.23 -6.73
C GLY A 4 22.06 3.55 -5.97
N GLN A 5 22.18 4.67 -6.68
CA GLN A 5 22.25 5.98 -6.04
C GLN A 5 20.97 6.30 -5.26
N GLN A 6 19.80 6.04 -5.86
CA GLN A 6 18.51 6.25 -5.17
C GLN A 6 18.42 5.44 -3.88
N ALA A 7 18.85 4.18 -3.88
CA ALA A 7 18.84 3.35 -2.69
C ALA A 7 19.79 3.89 -1.60
N HIS A 8 20.99 4.36 -1.98
CA HIS A 8 21.89 5.02 -1.03
C HIS A 8 21.27 6.27 -0.40
N ASP A 9 20.66 7.12 -1.22
CA ASP A 9 20.04 8.37 -0.75
C ASP A 9 18.89 8.09 0.20
N GLN A 10 18.05 7.11 -0.11
CA GLN A 10 16.91 6.69 0.75
C GLN A 10 17.37 6.09 2.08
N LEU A 11 18.39 5.21 2.06
CA LEU A 11 18.94 4.64 3.29
C LEU A 11 19.60 5.72 4.16
N ALA A 12 20.32 6.65 3.55
CA ALA A 12 20.94 7.77 4.27
C ALA A 12 19.89 8.67 4.90
N ALA A 13 18.79 9.00 4.18
CA ALA A 13 17.69 9.80 4.69
C ALA A 13 16.97 9.11 5.85
N ALA A 14 16.85 7.78 5.80
CA ALA A 14 16.23 6.96 6.85
C ALA A 14 17.18 6.65 8.03
N GLY A 15 18.45 7.03 7.95
CA GLY A 15 19.46 6.67 8.97
C GLY A 15 19.74 5.17 9.06
N VAL A 16 19.48 4.42 7.98
CA VAL A 16 19.64 2.96 7.94
C VAL A 16 20.93 2.60 7.22
N SER A 17 21.70 1.69 7.81
CA SER A 17 22.89 1.08 7.16
C SER A 17 22.54 -0.30 6.63
N ALA A 18 22.63 -0.48 5.30
CA ALA A 18 22.41 -1.76 4.64
C ALA A 18 23.33 -1.93 3.43
N ALA A 19 23.66 -3.18 3.09
CA ALA A 19 24.34 -3.50 1.84
C ALA A 19 23.34 -3.39 0.67
N ILE A 20 23.79 -2.82 -0.44
CA ILE A 20 22.96 -2.64 -1.65
C ILE A 20 23.53 -3.49 -2.77
N GLU A 21 22.74 -4.41 -3.30
CA GLU A 21 23.03 -5.22 -4.47
C GLU A 21 22.09 -4.86 -5.62
N VAL A 22 22.62 -4.50 -6.78
CA VAL A 22 21.88 -3.88 -7.89
C VAL A 22 21.79 -4.76 -9.15
N SER A 23 22.62 -5.76 -9.29
CA SER A 23 22.57 -6.69 -10.43
C SER A 23 21.85 -7.97 -10.06
N GLY A 24 21.09 -8.56 -11.00
CA GLY A 24 20.33 -9.79 -10.74
C GLY A 24 21.19 -10.96 -10.28
N ASP A 25 22.38 -11.15 -10.87
CA ASP A 25 23.29 -12.21 -10.47
C ASP A 25 23.93 -11.95 -9.10
N ALA A 26 24.31 -10.70 -8.81
CA ALA A 26 24.82 -10.31 -7.51
C ALA A 26 23.74 -10.43 -6.42
N GLN A 27 22.49 -10.08 -6.72
CA GLN A 27 21.38 -10.27 -5.79
C GLN A 27 21.19 -11.73 -5.42
N ARG A 28 21.18 -12.63 -6.43
CA ARG A 28 21.10 -14.07 -6.18
C ARG A 28 22.23 -14.55 -5.29
N GLN A 29 23.46 -14.17 -5.62
CA GLN A 29 24.64 -14.59 -4.86
C GLN A 29 24.60 -14.06 -3.42
N ALA A 30 24.20 -12.80 -3.23
CA ALA A 30 24.09 -12.19 -1.90
C ALA A 30 23.03 -12.91 -1.04
N VAL A 31 21.85 -13.18 -1.61
CA VAL A 31 20.76 -13.88 -0.89
C VAL A 31 21.15 -15.33 -0.59
N ALA A 32 21.68 -16.08 -1.56
CA ALA A 32 22.13 -17.44 -1.36
C ALA A 32 23.30 -17.51 -0.35
N GLY A 33 24.22 -16.54 -0.41
CA GLY A 33 25.31 -16.41 0.56
C GLY A 33 24.82 -16.14 1.98
N ALA A 34 23.81 -15.31 2.15
CA ALA A 34 23.21 -15.03 3.45
C ALA A 34 22.55 -16.29 4.05
N VAL A 35 21.81 -17.05 3.26
CA VAL A 35 21.19 -18.32 3.67
C VAL A 35 22.25 -19.34 4.07
N THR A 36 23.33 -19.44 3.29
CA THR A 36 24.47 -20.33 3.59
C THR A 36 25.19 -19.90 4.88
N ALA A 37 25.47 -18.60 5.04
CA ALA A 37 26.10 -18.06 6.24
C ALA A 37 25.27 -18.29 7.51
N ALA A 38 23.96 -18.23 7.38
CA ALA A 38 23.01 -18.57 8.47
C ALA A 38 22.96 -20.07 8.76
N ARG A 39 23.58 -20.92 7.94
CA ARG A 39 23.48 -22.39 8.02
C ARG A 39 22.03 -22.88 8.06
N ALA A 40 21.17 -22.19 7.32
CA ALA A 40 19.76 -22.52 7.27
C ALA A 40 19.55 -23.77 6.40
N GLY A 41 19.19 -24.89 7.04
CA GLY A 41 18.78 -26.11 6.31
C GLY A 41 17.35 -26.04 5.80
N ARG A 42 16.55 -25.08 6.30
CA ARG A 42 15.15 -24.88 5.90
C ARG A 42 14.88 -23.37 5.72
N LEU A 43 14.15 -23.03 4.66
CA LEU A 43 13.79 -21.64 4.32
C LEU A 43 12.29 -21.54 4.11
N GLY A 44 11.63 -20.74 4.94
CA GLY A 44 10.22 -20.43 4.78
C GLY A 44 9.99 -19.45 3.63
N LEU A 45 9.03 -19.75 2.77
CA LEU A 45 8.57 -18.88 1.69
C LEU A 45 7.09 -18.57 1.91
N GLU A 46 6.70 -17.31 1.71
CA GLU A 46 5.29 -16.91 1.78
C GLU A 46 4.50 -17.52 0.60
N ALA A 47 3.73 -18.58 0.89
CA ALA A 47 3.02 -19.34 -0.13
C ALA A 47 1.96 -18.51 -0.88
N ASP A 48 1.42 -17.47 -0.21
CA ASP A 48 0.42 -16.58 -0.78
C ASP A 48 1.03 -15.52 -1.71
N ALA A 49 2.35 -15.30 -1.66
CA ALA A 49 3.06 -14.27 -2.42
C ALA A 49 4.01 -14.84 -3.48
N VAL A 50 4.62 -16.00 -3.20
CA VAL A 50 5.58 -16.63 -4.11
C VAL A 50 4.86 -17.37 -5.24
N THR A 51 5.10 -16.94 -6.48
CA THR A 51 4.53 -17.64 -7.64
C THR A 51 5.14 -19.04 -7.79
N TRP A 52 4.41 -19.96 -8.43
CA TRP A 52 4.92 -21.30 -8.73
C TRP A 52 6.24 -21.26 -9.53
N ALA A 53 6.37 -20.36 -10.50
CA ALA A 53 7.60 -20.20 -11.27
C ALA A 53 8.78 -19.74 -10.41
N ALA A 54 8.55 -18.78 -9.51
CA ALA A 54 9.58 -18.32 -8.57
C ALA A 54 10.01 -19.43 -7.62
N GLN A 55 9.05 -20.20 -7.05
CA GLN A 55 9.36 -21.34 -6.19
C GLN A 55 10.25 -22.35 -6.90
N ARG A 56 9.91 -22.70 -8.17
CA ARG A 56 10.74 -23.63 -8.95
C ARG A 56 12.16 -23.12 -9.18
N THR A 57 12.32 -21.81 -9.43
CA THR A 57 13.63 -21.16 -9.58
C THR A 57 14.41 -21.18 -8.27
N TYR A 58 13.76 -20.91 -7.15
CA TYR A 58 14.39 -20.97 -5.83
C TYR A 58 14.87 -22.38 -5.49
N ASP A 59 14.02 -23.38 -5.70
CA ASP A 59 14.29 -24.78 -5.43
C ASP A 59 15.48 -25.33 -6.27
N THR A 60 15.49 -25.03 -7.59
CA THR A 60 16.46 -25.63 -8.50
C THR A 60 17.74 -24.81 -8.71
N THR A 61 17.72 -23.50 -8.45
CA THR A 61 18.79 -22.60 -8.87
C THR A 61 19.36 -21.76 -7.73
N TRP A 62 18.49 -21.22 -6.83
CA TRP A 62 18.97 -20.34 -5.77
C TRP A 62 19.39 -21.10 -4.53
N PHE A 63 18.63 -22.13 -4.15
CA PHE A 63 18.78 -22.86 -2.89
C PHE A 63 18.65 -24.37 -3.10
N PRO A 64 19.46 -25.00 -4.00
CA PRO A 64 19.28 -26.42 -4.35
C PRO A 64 19.51 -27.37 -3.17
N ASP A 65 20.22 -26.93 -2.14
CA ASP A 65 20.57 -27.72 -0.95
C ASP A 65 19.77 -27.32 0.30
N VAL A 66 18.69 -26.52 0.14
CA VAL A 66 17.87 -26.01 1.25
C VAL A 66 16.44 -26.49 1.09
N GLU A 67 15.86 -27.03 2.15
CA GLU A 67 14.45 -27.40 2.16
C GLU A 67 13.57 -26.13 2.12
N LEU A 68 12.81 -25.93 1.04
CA LEU A 68 11.84 -24.84 0.94
C LEU A 68 10.52 -25.24 1.59
N VAL A 69 10.08 -24.46 2.56
CA VAL A 69 8.86 -24.72 3.35
C VAL A 69 7.82 -23.65 3.06
N PRO A 70 6.61 -24.01 2.63
CA PRO A 70 5.55 -23.02 2.49
C PRO A 70 5.12 -22.49 3.87
N THR A 71 5.01 -21.19 4.00
CA THR A 71 4.49 -20.52 5.19
C THR A 71 3.30 -19.66 4.81
N THR A 72 2.33 -19.52 5.70
CA THR A 72 1.15 -18.68 5.51
C THR A 72 0.92 -17.82 6.75
N GLY A 73 0.57 -16.57 6.54
CA GLY A 73 0.12 -15.68 7.60
C GLY A 73 1.15 -15.24 8.63
N LEU A 74 2.42 -15.64 8.55
CA LEU A 74 3.43 -15.28 9.56
C LEU A 74 3.65 -13.77 9.63
N VAL A 75 3.96 -13.13 8.51
CA VAL A 75 4.17 -11.67 8.44
C VAL A 75 2.85 -10.93 8.67
N ALA A 76 1.75 -11.43 8.11
CA ALA A 76 0.42 -10.86 8.33
C ALA A 76 0.06 -10.87 9.83
N GLY A 77 0.35 -11.95 10.54
CA GLY A 77 0.14 -12.06 11.99
C GLY A 77 0.95 -11.03 12.79
N LEU A 78 2.21 -10.80 12.42
CA LEU A 78 3.03 -9.75 13.05
C LEU A 78 2.47 -8.35 12.77
N ARG A 79 1.97 -8.11 11.56
CA ARG A 79 1.39 -6.82 11.15
C ARG A 79 0.00 -6.54 11.73
N GLN A 80 -0.71 -7.54 12.26
CA GLN A 80 -2.02 -7.33 12.90
C GLN A 80 -1.93 -6.50 14.17
N VAL A 81 -0.86 -6.65 14.94
CA VAL A 81 -0.65 -5.90 16.19
C VAL A 81 0.27 -4.73 15.89
N LYS A 82 -0.30 -3.52 15.96
CA LYS A 82 0.41 -2.26 15.69
C LYS A 82 1.12 -1.79 16.96
N ASP A 83 2.33 -1.25 16.79
CA ASP A 83 2.97 -0.49 17.84
C ASP A 83 2.44 0.95 17.94
N ASP A 84 2.87 1.70 18.96
CA ASP A 84 2.40 3.08 19.18
C ASP A 84 2.74 4.02 18.02
N GLY A 85 3.88 3.82 17.38
CA GLY A 85 4.29 4.59 16.19
C GLY A 85 3.42 4.31 14.98
N GLU A 86 3.05 3.06 14.76
CA GLU A 86 2.15 2.64 13.69
C GLU A 86 0.73 3.16 13.93
N VAL A 87 0.24 3.10 15.18
CA VAL A 87 -1.06 3.68 15.56
C VAL A 87 -1.07 5.19 15.33
N ALA A 88 -0.01 5.90 15.66
CA ALA A 88 0.09 7.34 15.43
C ALA A 88 0.02 7.68 13.94
N ARG A 89 0.65 6.90 13.06
CA ARG A 89 0.58 7.10 11.59
C ARG A 89 -0.81 6.84 11.02
N ILE A 90 -1.47 5.78 11.48
CA ILE A 90 -2.88 5.50 11.10
C ILE A 90 -3.77 6.67 11.54
N ALA A 91 -3.61 7.17 12.76
CA ALA A 91 -4.36 8.31 13.25
C ALA A 91 -4.09 9.58 12.44
N ALA A 92 -2.85 9.81 12.00
CA ALA A 92 -2.51 10.92 11.12
C ALA A 92 -3.21 10.79 9.75
N ALA A 93 -3.23 9.60 9.17
CA ALA A 93 -3.95 9.33 7.92
C ALA A 93 -5.46 9.58 8.06
N CYS A 94 -6.07 9.15 9.17
CA CYS A 94 -7.48 9.44 9.48
C CYS A 94 -7.74 10.94 9.60
N ALA A 95 -6.89 11.67 10.31
CA ALA A 95 -7.04 13.12 10.48
C ALA A 95 -6.97 13.87 9.14
N VAL A 96 -6.09 13.46 8.23
CA VAL A 96 -6.02 14.02 6.87
C VAL A 96 -7.31 13.79 6.10
N ALA A 97 -7.87 12.57 6.15
CA ALA A 97 -9.13 12.24 5.49
C ALA A 97 -10.30 13.06 6.05
N ASP A 98 -10.39 13.20 7.37
CA ASP A 98 -11.44 13.98 8.05
C ASP A 98 -11.40 15.45 7.65
N VAL A 99 -10.22 16.08 7.65
CA VAL A 99 -10.07 17.50 7.29
C VAL A 99 -10.35 17.70 5.80
N ALA A 100 -9.93 16.81 4.93
CA ALA A 100 -10.21 16.86 3.51
C ALA A 100 -11.72 16.82 3.23
N LEU A 101 -12.45 15.89 3.84
CA LEU A 101 -13.90 15.84 3.70
C LEU A 101 -14.57 17.09 4.28
N ALA A 102 -14.13 17.59 5.43
CA ALA A 102 -14.67 18.81 6.02
C ALA A 102 -14.53 20.02 5.10
N GLU A 103 -13.42 20.14 4.36
CA GLU A 103 -13.18 21.17 3.37
C GLU A 103 -14.17 21.10 2.19
N VAL A 104 -14.34 19.90 1.61
CA VAL A 104 -15.06 19.78 0.33
C VAL A 104 -16.55 19.44 0.46
N ARG A 105 -17.02 18.96 1.61
CA ARG A 105 -18.41 18.44 1.76
C ARG A 105 -19.51 19.42 1.37
N SER A 106 -19.29 20.72 1.56
CA SER A 106 -20.27 21.75 1.18
C SER A 106 -20.50 21.84 -0.33
N ARG A 107 -19.54 21.38 -1.13
CA ARG A 107 -19.63 21.31 -2.58
C ARG A 107 -20.68 20.33 -3.10
N LEU A 108 -21.10 19.38 -2.26
CA LEU A 108 -22.23 18.48 -2.60
C LEU A 108 -23.49 19.24 -2.94
N ALA A 109 -23.73 20.40 -2.30
CA ALA A 109 -24.90 21.25 -2.55
C ALA A 109 -24.87 21.96 -3.93
N ASP A 110 -23.69 22.04 -4.56
CA ASP A 110 -23.56 22.65 -5.89
C ASP A 110 -23.94 21.68 -7.02
N GLY A 111 -24.26 20.44 -6.69
CA GLY A 111 -24.67 19.39 -7.65
C GLY A 111 -23.54 18.94 -8.58
N PRO A 112 -22.31 18.68 -8.08
CA PRO A 112 -21.23 18.15 -8.88
C PRO A 112 -21.59 16.76 -9.41
N THR A 113 -20.85 16.26 -10.39
CA THR A 113 -20.88 14.84 -10.69
C THR A 113 -20.13 14.05 -9.62
N GLU A 114 -20.43 12.75 -9.51
CA GLU A 114 -19.70 11.85 -8.62
C GLU A 114 -18.20 11.90 -8.89
N ALA A 115 -17.80 11.92 -10.16
CA ALA A 115 -16.39 12.00 -10.57
C ALA A 115 -15.74 13.34 -10.19
N GLU A 116 -16.42 14.46 -10.39
CA GLU A 116 -15.90 15.78 -9.99
C GLU A 116 -15.68 15.86 -8.49
N PHE A 117 -16.66 15.38 -7.70
CA PHE A 117 -16.54 15.40 -6.25
C PHE A 117 -15.43 14.46 -5.75
N GLY A 118 -15.31 13.26 -6.30
CA GLY A 118 -14.24 12.31 -5.96
C GLY A 118 -12.85 12.88 -6.22
N GLN A 119 -12.65 13.49 -7.39
CA GLN A 119 -11.37 14.14 -7.72
C GLN A 119 -11.05 15.30 -6.78
N GLU A 120 -12.03 16.11 -6.42
CA GLU A 120 -11.84 17.22 -5.49
C GLU A 120 -11.45 16.73 -4.09
N LEU A 121 -12.07 15.64 -3.62
CA LEU A 121 -11.74 14.99 -2.35
C LEU A 121 -10.32 14.39 -2.35
N ASP A 122 -9.93 13.72 -3.44
CA ASP A 122 -8.58 13.18 -3.60
C ASP A 122 -7.52 14.29 -3.55
N LEU A 123 -7.78 15.39 -4.25
CA LEU A 123 -6.89 16.56 -4.23
C LEU A 123 -6.85 17.23 -2.86
N ALA A 124 -7.97 17.27 -2.12
CA ALA A 124 -8.00 17.79 -0.77
C ALA A 124 -7.14 16.96 0.18
N MET A 125 -7.23 15.62 0.13
CA MET A 125 -6.37 14.74 0.93
C MET A 125 -4.89 15.03 0.67
N ARG A 126 -4.48 15.18 -0.59
CA ARG A 126 -3.09 15.51 -0.94
C ARG A 126 -2.67 16.91 -0.43
N ARG A 127 -3.54 17.91 -0.52
CA ARG A 127 -3.28 19.26 0.04
C ARG A 127 -3.08 19.22 1.56
N HIS A 128 -3.77 18.33 2.25
CA HIS A 128 -3.67 18.16 3.69
C HIS A 128 -2.57 17.20 4.14
N GLY A 129 -1.71 16.74 3.21
CA GLY A 129 -0.49 16.04 3.53
C GLY A 129 -0.53 14.52 3.30
N ALA A 130 -1.53 14.01 2.58
CA ALA A 130 -1.47 12.64 2.10
C ALA A 130 -0.40 12.48 1.03
N ASP A 131 0.39 11.43 1.12
CA ASP A 131 1.34 11.03 0.08
C ASP A 131 0.59 10.56 -1.17
N ASP A 132 -0.54 9.86 -0.96
CA ASP A 132 -1.45 9.39 -1.99
C ASP A 132 -2.85 9.09 -1.39
N VAL A 133 -3.80 8.69 -2.23
CA VAL A 133 -5.03 8.07 -1.77
C VAL A 133 -4.76 6.63 -1.30
N SER A 134 -5.54 6.17 -0.35
CA SER A 134 -5.40 4.82 0.23
C SER A 134 -5.85 3.72 -0.73
N PHE A 135 -6.87 4.01 -1.51
CA PHE A 135 -7.51 3.16 -2.53
C PHE A 135 -8.35 4.04 -3.46
N GLU A 136 -8.91 3.46 -4.54
CA GLU A 136 -9.80 4.19 -5.45
C GLU A 136 -11.01 4.75 -4.70
N THR A 137 -11.15 6.06 -4.65
CA THR A 137 -12.25 6.75 -3.96
C THR A 137 -13.61 6.39 -4.59
N ILE A 138 -14.57 6.03 -3.76
CA ILE A 138 -15.94 5.76 -4.16
C ILE A 138 -16.81 6.99 -3.82
N VAL A 139 -17.51 7.50 -4.83
CA VAL A 139 -18.60 8.46 -4.66
C VAL A 139 -19.80 7.89 -5.39
N ALA A 140 -20.82 7.46 -4.64
CA ALA A 140 -21.96 6.78 -5.18
C ALA A 140 -23.27 7.44 -4.68
N SER A 141 -23.97 8.11 -5.57
CA SER A 141 -25.15 8.89 -5.24
C SER A 141 -26.46 8.22 -5.71
N GLY A 142 -27.53 8.37 -4.93
CA GLY A 142 -28.84 7.82 -5.23
C GLY A 142 -28.77 6.32 -5.56
N PRO A 143 -29.24 5.87 -6.75
CA PRO A 143 -29.25 4.46 -7.13
C PRO A 143 -27.86 3.82 -7.23
N ASN A 144 -26.81 4.62 -7.42
CA ASN A 144 -25.44 4.11 -7.47
C ASN A 144 -24.95 3.66 -6.08
N GLY A 145 -25.47 4.21 -5.00
CA GLY A 145 -25.14 3.81 -3.63
C GLY A 145 -25.50 2.36 -3.29
N ALA A 146 -26.30 1.68 -4.11
CA ALA A 146 -26.60 0.26 -3.97
C ALA A 146 -25.56 -0.67 -4.61
N LYS A 147 -24.54 -0.11 -5.28
CA LYS A 147 -23.54 -0.88 -6.02
C LYS A 147 -22.24 -0.96 -5.20
N PRO A 148 -21.84 -2.14 -4.71
CA PRO A 148 -20.52 -2.33 -4.11
C PRO A 148 -19.42 -1.96 -5.13
N HIS A 149 -18.35 -1.33 -4.68
CA HIS A 149 -17.21 -0.95 -5.52
C HIS A 149 -17.59 -0.09 -6.75
N HIS A 150 -18.58 0.80 -6.60
CA HIS A 150 -18.97 1.74 -7.65
C HIS A 150 -17.81 2.69 -7.96
N ARG A 151 -17.54 2.88 -9.26
CA ARG A 151 -16.60 3.92 -9.70
C ARG A 151 -17.34 5.22 -9.91
N PRO A 152 -16.84 6.38 -9.38
CA PRO A 152 -17.49 7.67 -9.57
C PRO A 152 -17.78 7.95 -11.04
N SER A 153 -19.04 8.26 -11.34
CA SER A 153 -19.54 8.43 -12.71
C SER A 153 -19.86 9.89 -13.03
N GLY A 154 -20.32 10.12 -14.26
CA GLY A 154 -20.85 11.43 -14.69
C GLY A 154 -22.25 11.74 -14.14
N ARG A 155 -22.83 10.90 -13.25
CA ARG A 155 -24.11 11.22 -12.63
C ARG A 155 -23.95 12.44 -11.72
N ARG A 156 -24.85 13.41 -11.89
CA ARG A 156 -24.92 14.57 -10.97
C ARG A 156 -25.58 14.19 -9.66
N ILE A 157 -24.97 14.65 -8.58
CA ILE A 157 -25.55 14.56 -7.23
C ILE A 157 -26.67 15.58 -7.15
N THR A 158 -27.84 15.16 -6.68
CA THR A 158 -29.02 16.00 -6.61
C THR A 158 -29.58 16.04 -5.19
N GLU A 159 -30.34 17.10 -4.88
CA GLU A 159 -31.02 17.22 -3.61
C GLU A 159 -31.88 15.99 -3.30
N GLY A 160 -31.77 15.47 -2.08
CA GLY A 160 -32.46 14.25 -1.65
C GLY A 160 -31.71 12.95 -1.92
N ASP A 161 -30.58 12.97 -2.66
CA ASP A 161 -29.74 11.79 -2.79
C ASP A 161 -29.05 11.41 -1.46
N LEU A 162 -29.06 10.13 -1.15
CA LEU A 162 -28.07 9.58 -0.23
C LEU A 162 -26.76 9.40 -1.01
N VAL A 163 -25.64 9.83 -0.45
CA VAL A 163 -24.33 9.73 -1.07
C VAL A 163 -23.42 8.87 -0.20
N VAL A 164 -22.96 7.75 -0.77
CA VAL A 164 -21.92 6.93 -0.16
C VAL A 164 -20.56 7.51 -0.57
N LEU A 165 -19.75 7.81 0.43
CA LEU A 165 -18.36 8.23 0.27
C LEU A 165 -17.47 7.20 0.96
N ASP A 166 -16.62 6.52 0.19
CA ASP A 166 -15.63 5.59 0.70
C ASP A 166 -14.26 6.04 0.17
N PHE A 167 -13.43 6.52 1.06
CA PHE A 167 -12.17 7.18 0.73
C PHE A 167 -11.18 7.05 1.88
N GLY A 168 -9.91 7.18 1.58
CA GLY A 168 -8.86 7.14 2.58
C GLY A 168 -7.58 7.79 2.11
N ALA A 169 -6.80 8.30 3.07
CA ALA A 169 -5.50 8.90 2.86
C ALA A 169 -4.37 7.91 3.15
N LEU A 170 -3.29 7.96 2.38
CA LEU A 170 -2.03 7.30 2.65
C LEU A 170 -1.07 8.32 3.26
N VAL A 171 -0.54 8.05 4.45
CA VAL A 171 0.43 8.90 5.15
C VAL A 171 1.56 8.04 5.70
N ASP A 172 2.79 8.32 5.29
CA ASP A 172 4.00 7.61 5.76
C ASP A 172 3.84 6.08 5.71
N GLY A 173 3.25 5.57 4.61
CA GLY A 173 3.02 4.15 4.37
C GLY A 173 1.83 3.53 5.11
N TYR A 174 1.04 4.31 5.86
CA TYR A 174 -0.14 3.86 6.58
C TYR A 174 -1.42 4.44 6.00
N HIS A 175 -2.47 3.64 6.03
CA HIS A 175 -3.74 3.90 5.38
C HIS A 175 -4.84 4.23 6.39
N SER A 176 -5.68 5.23 6.07
CA SER A 176 -6.98 5.38 6.73
C SER A 176 -8.05 4.67 5.95
#